data_de2b392b312e2e38736d91bac851033a
#
_entry.id   de2b392b312e2e38736d91bac851033a
#
_cell.length_a   1.000
_cell.length_b   1.000
_cell.length_c   1.000
_cell.angle_alpha   90.00
_cell.angle_beta   90.00
_cell.angle_gamma   90.00
#
_symmetry.space_group_name_H-M   'P 1'
#
loop_
_entity.id
_entity.type
_entity.pdbx_description
1 polymer ?
#
loop_
_entity_poly.entity_id
_entity_poly.type
_entity_poly.pdbx_seq_one_letter_code
_entity_poly.pdbx_strand_id
1 'polypeptide(L)'
;MSLGVCSSPWAGIAFSNGPRWHTLRTLTMGALKDMGLGTRNIEERIVEEAAALCNELGQNQAPFNPRQLLCNAVSNVICAVVFGQRYSYEDPDFKTLLDLLNDNFKLISSQWGQMYNMFPSVMDWVPGPHQRIFHNFELLRAFIYDHIWKHQKSRKSGEPRDFVDCFLDQIEKEKQDPWSHYYMDSLVMTTHNLFFGGTETTSNTLRYGLLILLKYPEVTSGYPSSPGSPRGIRGLSLNLPFPSASPEKVQEEIDRVVGRDRAPRLEDRDHLPYTNAVVHEIQRLVSVLPMGLPRAVTQDTHFRGCFLPKGTHIIPLFVSAYRDSIQFKDPQCFDPTNFLDEKGAFRANKAFMPFATGKRMCLGAGLARMEIFLFLTTILQRFKLTPTEKPEDIDLTPQYTALGNGPPPYELRVLAR
;
A
#
# COMPACT_ATOMS: atom_id res chain seq x y z
N MET A 1 8.62 -1.52 -17.12
CA MET A 1 9.90 -0.88 -16.78
C MET A 1 11.00 -1.89 -17.04
N SER A 2 11.67 -1.76 -18.15
CA SER A 2 12.71 -2.71 -18.54
C SER A 2 13.90 -2.55 -17.61
N LEU A 3 14.66 -3.63 -17.43
CA LEU A 3 15.92 -3.66 -16.69
C LEU A 3 16.99 -2.69 -17.22
N GLY A 4 16.80 -2.11 -18.41
CA GLY A 4 17.57 -0.97 -18.91
C GLY A 4 17.42 0.30 -18.08
N VAL A 5 16.35 0.43 -17.27
CA VAL A 5 16.15 1.57 -16.35
C VAL A 5 17.08 1.50 -15.12
N CYS A 6 17.60 0.31 -14.79
CA CYS A 6 18.48 0.16 -13.61
C CYS A 6 19.85 0.85 -13.74
N SER A 7 20.33 1.09 -14.95
CA SER A 7 21.57 1.85 -15.23
C SER A 7 21.31 3.28 -15.71
N SER A 8 20.03 3.64 -15.89
CA SER A 8 19.63 4.98 -16.32
C SER A 8 19.86 6.02 -15.22
N PRO A 9 20.28 7.24 -15.56
CA PRO A 9 20.26 8.37 -14.61
C PRO A 9 18.87 8.62 -14.01
N TRP A 10 17.81 8.09 -14.64
CA TRP A 10 16.40 8.14 -14.24
C TRP A 10 15.99 7.10 -13.17
N ALA A 11 16.89 6.26 -12.68
CA ALA A 11 16.57 5.29 -11.64
C ALA A 11 16.60 5.96 -10.26
N GLY A 12 15.45 6.28 -9.69
CA GLY A 12 15.29 6.70 -8.30
C GLY A 12 15.54 5.53 -7.32
N ILE A 13 15.14 5.71 -6.07
CA ILE A 13 15.41 4.76 -4.97
C ILE A 13 14.91 3.34 -5.22
N ALA A 14 13.82 3.15 -5.97
CA ALA A 14 13.25 1.83 -6.22
C ALA A 14 14.05 1.01 -7.24
N PHE A 15 14.63 1.67 -8.27
CA PHE A 15 15.22 1.01 -9.43
C PHE A 15 16.75 1.17 -9.53
N SER A 16 17.38 1.98 -8.69
CA SER A 16 18.84 2.08 -8.63
C SER A 16 19.49 0.85 -7.97
N ASN A 17 20.78 0.65 -8.23
CA ASN A 17 21.58 -0.44 -7.70
C ASN A 17 22.92 0.06 -7.12
N GLY A 18 23.60 -0.84 -6.40
CA GLY A 18 24.96 -0.58 -5.89
C GLY A 18 25.05 0.62 -4.94
N PRO A 19 26.15 1.38 -5.02
CA PRO A 19 26.39 2.54 -4.16
C PRO A 19 25.29 3.59 -4.23
N ARG A 20 24.81 3.91 -5.45
CA ARG A 20 23.72 4.87 -5.65
C ARG A 20 22.45 4.49 -4.87
N TRP A 21 22.03 3.23 -4.96
CA TRP A 21 20.88 2.77 -4.20
C TRP A 21 21.09 2.90 -2.69
N HIS A 22 22.27 2.51 -2.21
CA HIS A 22 22.61 2.59 -0.79
C HIS A 22 22.53 4.04 -0.29
N THR A 23 23.14 4.96 -1.03
CA THR A 23 23.17 6.39 -0.72
C THR A 23 21.76 6.99 -0.70
N LEU A 24 20.98 6.79 -1.76
CA LEU A 24 19.59 7.30 -1.83
C LEU A 24 18.70 6.71 -0.74
N ARG A 25 18.84 5.41 -0.44
CA ARG A 25 18.06 4.75 0.62
C ARG A 25 18.43 5.29 2.00
N THR A 26 19.70 5.49 2.28
CA THR A 26 20.18 6.02 3.57
C THR A 26 19.62 7.41 3.82
N LEU A 27 19.75 8.32 2.83
CA LEU A 27 19.19 9.67 2.93
C LEU A 27 17.66 9.62 3.13
N THR A 28 16.97 8.86 2.28
CA THR A 28 15.51 8.81 2.35
C THR A 28 15.01 8.27 3.69
N MET A 29 15.63 7.20 4.21
CA MET A 29 15.28 6.68 5.53
C MET A 29 15.59 7.65 6.66
N GLY A 30 16.70 8.39 6.57
CA GLY A 30 17.06 9.46 7.51
C GLY A 30 16.01 10.57 7.48
N ALA A 31 15.75 11.14 6.30
CA ALA A 31 14.76 12.20 6.13
C ALA A 31 13.36 11.79 6.62
N LEU A 32 12.89 10.58 6.29
CA LEU A 32 11.60 10.08 6.77
C LEU A 32 11.56 9.97 8.31
N LYS A 33 12.64 9.54 8.96
CA LYS A 33 12.74 9.50 10.42
C LYS A 33 12.74 10.90 11.03
N ASP A 34 13.49 11.82 10.43
CA ASP A 34 13.58 13.21 10.88
C ASP A 34 12.22 13.93 10.73
N MET A 35 11.46 13.57 9.67
CA MET A 35 10.06 14.01 9.50
C MET A 35 9.07 13.31 10.45
N GLY A 36 9.57 12.41 11.30
CA GLY A 36 8.79 11.78 12.34
C GLY A 36 8.19 10.42 11.97
N LEU A 37 8.72 9.72 10.97
CA LEU A 37 8.30 8.34 10.68
C LEU A 37 8.53 7.45 11.91
N GLY A 38 7.44 6.87 12.44
CA GLY A 38 7.45 6.08 13.67
C GLY A 38 7.35 6.91 14.95
N THR A 39 7.07 8.21 14.85
CA THR A 39 6.79 9.10 15.96
C THR A 39 5.35 9.57 15.97
N ARG A 40 4.94 10.23 17.03
CA ARG A 40 3.60 10.79 17.22
C ARG A 40 3.22 11.83 16.16
N ASN A 41 4.18 12.55 15.58
CA ASN A 41 3.91 13.59 14.57
C ASN A 41 3.27 13.02 13.29
N ILE A 42 3.82 11.93 12.72
CA ILE A 42 3.21 11.29 11.54
C ILE A 42 1.87 10.63 11.90
N GLU A 43 1.76 10.03 13.09
CA GLU A 43 0.51 9.48 13.56
C GLU A 43 -0.60 10.54 13.63
N GLU A 44 -0.32 11.72 14.16
CA GLU A 44 -1.28 12.82 14.24
C GLU A 44 -1.75 13.25 12.86
N ARG A 45 -0.86 13.37 11.88
CA ARG A 45 -1.21 13.67 10.49
C ARG A 45 -2.12 12.61 9.87
N ILE A 46 -1.86 11.33 10.14
CA ILE A 46 -2.73 10.24 9.64
C ILE A 46 -4.10 10.30 10.31
N VAL A 47 -4.17 10.57 11.61
CA VAL A 47 -5.43 10.71 12.35
C VAL A 47 -6.26 11.90 11.85
N GLU A 48 -5.62 13.04 11.59
CA GLU A 48 -6.27 14.20 10.99
C GLU A 48 -6.83 13.89 9.61
N GLU A 49 -6.04 13.21 8.76
CA GLU A 49 -6.47 12.83 7.43
C GLU A 49 -7.57 11.75 7.46
N ALA A 50 -7.52 10.81 8.42
CA ALA A 50 -8.58 9.83 8.64
C ALA A 50 -9.90 10.50 9.06
N ALA A 51 -9.82 11.56 9.88
CA ALA A 51 -10.99 12.35 10.26
C ALA A 51 -11.58 13.10 9.05
N ALA A 52 -10.72 13.70 8.21
CA ALA A 52 -11.13 14.38 6.97
C ALA A 52 -11.80 13.39 6.00
N LEU A 53 -11.19 12.21 5.79
CA LEU A 53 -11.77 11.14 4.99
C LEU A 53 -13.16 10.72 5.50
N CYS A 54 -13.30 10.53 6.81
CA CYS A 54 -14.60 10.16 7.39
C CYS A 54 -15.65 11.25 7.21
N ASN A 55 -15.28 12.53 7.27
CA ASN A 55 -16.22 13.61 6.99
C ASN A 55 -16.73 13.56 5.55
N GLU A 56 -15.85 13.33 4.57
CA GLU A 56 -16.22 13.17 3.16
C GLU A 56 -17.08 11.90 2.93
N LEU A 57 -16.71 10.78 3.55
CA LEU A 57 -17.50 9.56 3.49
C LEU A 57 -18.92 9.77 4.02
N GLY A 58 -19.07 10.49 5.14
CA GLY A 58 -20.35 10.74 5.79
C GLY A 58 -21.30 11.67 5.01
N GLN A 59 -20.79 12.46 4.07
CA GLN A 59 -21.63 13.31 3.20
C GLN A 59 -22.36 12.51 2.12
N ASN A 60 -21.93 11.29 1.81
CA ASN A 60 -22.53 10.47 0.77
C ASN A 60 -23.75 9.72 1.29
N GLN A 61 -24.95 10.19 0.91
CA GLN A 61 -26.23 9.52 1.26
C GLN A 61 -26.58 8.37 0.34
N ALA A 62 -26.15 8.42 -0.93
CA ALA A 62 -26.33 7.39 -1.94
C ALA A 62 -25.16 6.39 -1.94
N PRO A 63 -25.32 5.20 -2.57
CA PRO A 63 -24.19 4.34 -2.85
C PRO A 63 -23.09 5.05 -3.65
N PHE A 64 -21.85 4.84 -3.29
CA PHE A 64 -20.71 5.47 -3.96
C PHE A 64 -19.49 4.55 -4.02
N ASN A 65 -18.61 4.79 -4.97
CA ASN A 65 -17.33 4.11 -5.09
C ASN A 65 -16.29 4.82 -4.20
N PRO A 66 -15.72 4.16 -3.18
CA PRO A 66 -14.81 4.80 -2.23
C PRO A 66 -13.40 5.05 -2.80
N ARG A 67 -13.13 4.64 -4.04
CA ARG A 67 -11.79 4.65 -4.62
C ARG A 67 -11.11 6.00 -4.53
N GLN A 68 -11.78 7.06 -5.03
CA GLN A 68 -11.16 8.39 -5.10
C GLN A 68 -10.87 8.95 -3.71
N LEU A 69 -11.81 8.81 -2.78
CA LEU A 69 -11.66 9.32 -1.42
C LEU A 69 -10.49 8.62 -0.68
N LEU A 70 -10.37 7.30 -0.82
CA LEU A 70 -9.26 6.55 -0.22
C LEU A 70 -7.91 6.90 -0.87
N CYS A 71 -7.87 7.08 -2.21
CA CYS A 71 -6.66 7.54 -2.88
C CYS A 71 -6.27 8.94 -2.41
N ASN A 72 -7.22 9.87 -2.31
CA ASN A 72 -6.97 11.22 -1.83
C ASN A 72 -6.36 11.22 -0.42
N ALA A 73 -6.96 10.46 0.51
CA ALA A 73 -6.50 10.41 1.89
C ALA A 73 -5.09 9.83 2.01
N VAL A 74 -4.84 8.67 1.42
CA VAL A 74 -3.51 8.04 1.45
C VAL A 74 -2.45 8.93 0.79
N SER A 75 -2.78 9.55 -0.35
CA SER A 75 -1.85 10.44 -1.05
C SER A 75 -1.55 11.72 -0.27
N ASN A 76 -2.52 12.26 0.46
CA ASN A 76 -2.29 13.42 1.31
C ASN A 76 -1.28 13.15 2.43
N VAL A 77 -1.28 11.94 3.00
CA VAL A 77 -0.24 11.55 3.97
C VAL A 77 1.15 11.58 3.31
N ILE A 78 1.27 11.05 2.08
CA ILE A 78 2.53 11.13 1.33
C ILE A 78 2.89 12.57 0.98
N CYS A 79 1.94 13.41 0.53
CA CYS A 79 2.16 14.82 0.24
C CYS A 79 2.66 15.58 1.48
N ALA A 80 2.08 15.30 2.65
CA ALA A 80 2.51 15.92 3.89
C ALA A 80 3.95 15.59 4.29
N VAL A 81 4.41 14.38 3.95
CA VAL A 81 5.80 13.95 4.20
C VAL A 81 6.76 14.47 3.15
N VAL A 82 6.36 14.44 1.87
CA VAL A 82 7.25 14.74 0.74
C VAL A 82 7.33 16.22 0.46
N PHE A 83 6.19 16.92 0.48
CA PHE A 83 6.04 18.36 0.14
C PHE A 83 5.62 19.23 1.33
N GLY A 84 5.48 18.66 2.53
CA GLY A 84 5.10 19.41 3.72
C GLY A 84 3.67 19.98 3.69
N GLN A 85 2.82 19.57 2.75
CA GLN A 85 1.48 20.14 2.55
C GLN A 85 0.40 19.09 2.31
N ARG A 86 -0.84 19.48 2.61
CA ARG A 86 -2.06 18.73 2.35
C ARG A 86 -2.84 19.41 1.21
N TYR A 87 -3.46 18.62 0.33
CA TYR A 87 -4.33 19.11 -0.75
C TYR A 87 -5.80 18.94 -0.40
N SER A 88 -6.63 19.84 -0.93
CA SER A 88 -8.08 19.62 -0.93
C SER A 88 -8.43 18.42 -1.82
N TYR A 89 -9.46 17.68 -1.44
CA TYR A 89 -9.97 16.58 -2.28
C TYR A 89 -10.58 17.07 -3.59
N GLU A 90 -10.93 18.37 -3.66
CA GLU A 90 -11.47 19.02 -4.86
C GLU A 90 -10.39 19.67 -5.74
N ASP A 91 -9.13 19.68 -5.29
CA ASP A 91 -8.04 20.28 -6.05
C ASP A 91 -7.85 19.57 -7.41
N PRO A 92 -7.96 20.28 -8.54
CA PRO A 92 -7.91 19.67 -9.87
C PRO A 92 -6.51 19.12 -10.23
N ASP A 93 -5.45 19.77 -9.77
CA ASP A 93 -4.09 19.35 -10.04
C ASP A 93 -3.77 18.06 -9.25
N PHE A 94 -4.26 17.99 -8.00
CA PHE A 94 -4.14 16.80 -7.17
C PHE A 94 -4.93 15.63 -7.74
N LYS A 95 -6.17 15.84 -8.20
CA LYS A 95 -6.95 14.79 -8.88
C LYS A 95 -6.24 14.29 -10.13
N THR A 96 -5.70 15.20 -10.95
CA THR A 96 -4.93 14.83 -12.15
C THR A 96 -3.71 13.99 -11.80
N LEU A 97 -2.95 14.38 -10.77
CA LEU A 97 -1.80 13.61 -10.26
C LEU A 97 -2.20 12.18 -9.91
N LEU A 98 -3.29 12.00 -9.17
CA LEU A 98 -3.75 10.68 -8.72
C LEU A 98 -4.26 9.82 -9.87
N ASP A 99 -4.94 10.41 -10.84
CA ASP A 99 -5.41 9.70 -12.03
C ASP A 99 -4.24 9.20 -12.89
N LEU A 100 -3.18 10.00 -13.06
CA LEU A 100 -1.96 9.59 -13.75
C LEU A 100 -1.24 8.44 -13.03
N LEU A 101 -1.13 8.49 -11.70
CA LEU A 101 -0.54 7.42 -10.89
C LEU A 101 -1.32 6.12 -11.04
N ASN A 102 -2.64 6.20 -10.91
CA ASN A 102 -3.52 5.04 -11.03
C ASN A 102 -3.52 4.43 -12.44
N ASP A 103 -3.58 5.27 -13.48
CA ASP A 103 -3.50 4.80 -14.86
C ASP A 103 -2.18 4.07 -15.10
N ASN A 104 -1.06 4.63 -14.62
CA ASN A 104 0.24 3.97 -14.72
C ASN A 104 0.27 2.64 -13.95
N PHE A 105 -0.29 2.56 -12.74
CA PHE A 105 -0.34 1.31 -11.99
C PHE A 105 -1.13 0.22 -12.74
N LYS A 106 -2.28 0.58 -13.31
CA LYS A 106 -3.09 -0.32 -14.17
C LYS A 106 -2.34 -0.76 -15.41
N LEU A 107 -1.75 0.18 -16.14
CA LEU A 107 -1.03 -0.11 -17.38
C LEU A 107 0.19 -1.02 -17.15
N ILE A 108 0.99 -0.74 -16.11
CA ILE A 108 2.12 -1.58 -15.73
C ILE A 108 1.66 -2.97 -15.28
N SER A 109 0.49 -3.07 -14.63
CA SER A 109 -0.11 -4.33 -14.21
C SER A 109 -0.92 -5.02 -15.30
N SER A 110 -1.00 -4.47 -16.50
CA SER A 110 -1.67 -5.06 -17.67
C SER A 110 -0.75 -6.00 -18.45
N GLN A 111 -1.33 -6.79 -19.36
CA GLN A 111 -0.57 -7.63 -20.29
C GLN A 111 0.40 -6.80 -21.14
N TRP A 112 0.01 -5.60 -21.59
CA TRP A 112 0.85 -4.70 -22.35
C TRP A 112 2.09 -4.25 -21.57
N GLY A 113 1.93 -3.90 -20.30
CA GLY A 113 3.05 -3.56 -19.42
C GLY A 113 3.98 -4.75 -19.20
N GLN A 114 3.45 -5.96 -19.05
CA GLN A 114 4.26 -7.16 -18.89
C GLN A 114 5.01 -7.53 -20.18
N MET A 115 4.36 -7.44 -21.35
CA MET A 115 5.03 -7.64 -22.64
C MET A 115 6.17 -6.64 -22.84
N TYR A 116 5.95 -5.37 -22.46
CA TYR A 116 7.02 -4.37 -22.48
C TYR A 116 8.18 -4.73 -21.55
N ASN A 117 7.89 -5.20 -20.32
CA ASN A 117 8.94 -5.64 -19.41
C ASN A 117 9.77 -6.83 -19.93
N MET A 118 9.15 -7.74 -20.66
CA MET A 118 9.82 -8.92 -21.21
C MET A 118 10.60 -8.62 -22.50
N PHE A 119 10.05 -7.80 -23.36
CA PHE A 119 10.56 -7.56 -24.72
C PHE A 119 10.64 -6.06 -25.07
N PRO A 120 11.37 -5.24 -24.27
CA PRO A 120 11.36 -3.78 -24.44
C PRO A 120 11.77 -3.34 -25.83
N SER A 121 12.86 -3.92 -26.39
CA SER A 121 13.40 -3.54 -27.70
C SER A 121 12.42 -3.80 -28.87
N VAL A 122 11.49 -4.73 -28.72
CA VAL A 122 10.44 -4.98 -29.71
C VAL A 122 9.26 -4.04 -29.46
N MET A 123 8.86 -3.92 -28.19
CA MET A 123 7.69 -3.14 -27.81
C MET A 123 7.87 -1.63 -27.98
N ASP A 124 9.10 -1.13 -28.02
CA ASP A 124 9.38 0.27 -28.36
C ASP A 124 8.86 0.66 -29.76
N TRP A 125 8.76 -0.32 -30.67
CA TRP A 125 8.27 -0.14 -32.06
C TRP A 125 6.80 -0.50 -32.25
N VAL A 126 6.17 -1.14 -31.27
CA VAL A 126 4.77 -1.57 -31.35
C VAL A 126 3.86 -0.48 -30.78
N PRO A 127 2.93 0.09 -31.57
CA PRO A 127 1.96 1.04 -31.01
C PRO A 127 1.00 0.32 -30.06
N GLY A 128 0.76 0.93 -28.88
CA GLY A 128 -0.13 0.33 -27.90
C GLY A 128 -0.25 1.08 -26.59
N PRO A 129 -1.14 0.62 -25.71
CA PRO A 129 -1.44 1.31 -24.44
C PRO A 129 -0.22 1.51 -23.52
N HIS A 130 0.80 0.66 -23.63
CA HIS A 130 2.03 0.78 -22.82
C HIS A 130 2.78 2.10 -23.08
N GLN A 131 2.61 2.73 -24.25
CA GLN A 131 3.25 4.03 -24.56
C GLN A 131 2.70 5.15 -23.66
N ARG A 132 1.44 5.05 -23.19
CA ARG A 132 0.87 5.99 -22.24
C ARG A 132 1.61 6.01 -20.90
N ILE A 133 2.25 4.89 -20.51
CA ILE A 133 3.05 4.84 -19.28
C ILE A 133 4.12 5.93 -19.30
N PHE A 134 4.80 6.10 -20.42
CA PHE A 134 5.87 7.08 -20.57
C PHE A 134 5.33 8.50 -20.64
N HIS A 135 4.24 8.72 -21.36
CA HIS A 135 3.57 10.02 -21.41
C HIS A 135 3.10 10.47 -20.01
N ASN A 136 2.38 9.61 -19.29
CA ASN A 136 1.94 9.88 -17.93
C ASN A 136 3.14 10.14 -17.00
N PHE A 137 4.23 9.43 -17.21
CA PHE A 137 5.46 9.60 -16.45
C PHE A 137 6.06 11.01 -16.64
N GLU A 138 6.10 11.54 -17.86
CA GLU A 138 6.57 12.90 -18.12
C GLU A 138 5.66 13.96 -17.48
N LEU A 139 4.34 13.76 -17.49
CA LEU A 139 3.41 14.66 -16.80
C LEU A 139 3.61 14.64 -15.28
N LEU A 140 3.77 13.46 -14.68
CA LEU A 140 4.08 13.31 -13.25
C LEU A 140 5.41 13.98 -12.89
N ARG A 141 6.40 13.82 -13.75
CA ARG A 141 7.70 14.45 -13.59
C ARG A 141 7.62 15.98 -13.62
N ALA A 142 6.86 16.54 -14.57
CA ALA A 142 6.65 17.97 -14.67
C ALA A 142 5.96 18.54 -13.41
N PHE A 143 4.96 17.85 -12.87
CA PHE A 143 4.31 18.19 -11.61
C PHE A 143 5.31 18.21 -10.43
N ILE A 144 6.13 17.18 -10.30
CA ILE A 144 7.14 17.09 -9.23
C ILE A 144 8.18 18.19 -9.37
N TYR A 145 8.62 18.50 -10.59
CA TYR A 145 9.56 19.59 -10.85
C TYR A 145 9.03 20.95 -10.42
N ASP A 146 7.76 21.24 -10.70
CA ASP A 146 7.12 22.50 -10.30
C ASP A 146 7.14 22.67 -8.76
N HIS A 147 6.84 21.58 -8.03
CA HIS A 147 6.88 21.58 -6.57
C HIS A 147 8.30 21.76 -6.02
N ILE A 148 9.27 21.05 -6.59
CA ILE A 148 10.68 21.20 -6.20
C ILE A 148 11.16 22.63 -6.45
N TRP A 149 10.77 23.23 -7.58
CA TRP A 149 11.13 24.62 -7.90
C TRP A 149 10.53 25.63 -6.91
N LYS A 150 9.27 25.44 -6.49
CA LYS A 150 8.65 26.23 -5.42
C LYS A 150 9.41 26.10 -4.10
N HIS A 151 9.85 24.89 -3.75
CA HIS A 151 10.68 24.63 -2.57
C HIS A 151 12.03 25.34 -2.66
N GLN A 152 12.74 25.24 -3.78
CA GLN A 152 14.01 25.93 -3.98
C GLN A 152 13.92 27.44 -3.73
N LYS A 153 12.79 28.07 -4.07
CA LYS A 153 12.58 29.51 -3.86
C LYS A 153 12.23 29.88 -2.43
N SER A 154 11.58 29.00 -1.68
CA SER A 154 11.01 29.30 -0.37
C SER A 154 11.77 28.68 0.80
N ARG A 155 12.66 27.69 0.54
CA ARG A 155 13.40 26.99 1.60
C ARG A 155 14.45 27.87 2.26
N LYS A 156 14.78 27.53 3.51
CA LYS A 156 15.97 28.02 4.21
C LYS A 156 16.94 26.84 4.32
N SER A 157 18.19 27.06 3.87
CA SER A 157 19.23 26.04 3.95
C SER A 157 19.49 25.63 5.40
N GLY A 158 19.51 24.31 5.67
CA GLY A 158 19.72 23.76 7.01
C GLY A 158 18.49 23.70 7.91
N GLU A 159 17.31 24.17 7.47
CA GLU A 159 16.02 24.08 8.18
C GLU A 159 14.99 23.32 7.31
N PRO A 160 15.16 22.02 7.07
CA PRO A 160 14.29 21.27 6.17
C PRO A 160 12.89 21.10 6.76
N ARG A 161 11.86 21.40 5.98
CA ARG A 161 10.43 21.29 6.35
C ARG A 161 9.86 19.92 5.99
N ASP A 162 10.46 19.27 4.98
CA ASP A 162 9.98 18.05 4.35
C ASP A 162 11.10 17.28 3.63
N PHE A 163 10.73 16.17 2.99
CA PHE A 163 11.69 15.33 2.26
C PHE A 163 12.41 16.07 1.13
N VAL A 164 11.69 16.94 0.38
CA VAL A 164 12.28 17.69 -0.73
C VAL A 164 13.36 18.65 -0.21
N ASP A 165 13.08 19.38 0.87
CA ASP A 165 14.08 20.27 1.49
C ASP A 165 15.31 19.50 2.00
N CYS A 166 15.11 18.34 2.67
CA CYS A 166 16.22 17.49 3.11
C CYS A 166 17.13 17.05 1.95
N PHE A 167 16.52 16.68 0.83
CA PHE A 167 17.27 16.23 -0.34
C PHE A 167 17.98 17.39 -1.03
N LEU A 168 17.35 18.57 -1.13
CA LEU A 168 17.97 19.78 -1.68
C LEU A 168 19.16 20.25 -0.84
N ASP A 169 19.07 20.16 0.48
CA ASP A 169 20.21 20.43 1.37
C ASP A 169 21.39 19.49 1.10
N GLN A 170 21.11 18.22 0.81
CA GLN A 170 22.16 17.27 0.49
C GLN A 170 22.79 17.52 -0.90
N ILE A 171 21.99 17.92 -1.90
CA ILE A 171 22.49 18.36 -3.20
C ILE A 171 23.46 19.55 -3.01
N GLU A 172 23.09 20.51 -2.17
CA GLU A 172 23.92 21.69 -1.91
C GLU A 172 25.23 21.34 -1.20
N LYS A 173 25.18 20.46 -0.19
CA LYS A 173 26.38 19.98 0.55
C LYS A 173 27.38 19.26 -0.34
N GLU A 174 26.93 18.46 -1.29
CA GLU A 174 27.76 17.65 -2.17
C GLU A 174 27.95 18.26 -3.57
N LYS A 175 27.61 19.54 -3.77
CA LYS A 175 27.64 20.21 -5.09
C LYS A 175 29.00 20.15 -5.78
N GLN A 176 30.10 20.09 -5.02
CA GLN A 176 31.45 20.04 -5.54
C GLN A 176 31.95 18.60 -5.78
N ASP A 177 31.23 17.59 -5.36
CA ASP A 177 31.60 16.19 -5.58
C ASP A 177 31.08 15.70 -6.93
N PRO A 178 31.95 15.46 -7.94
CA PRO A 178 31.52 14.98 -9.26
C PRO A 178 30.99 13.55 -9.22
N TRP A 179 31.19 12.82 -8.13
CA TRP A 179 30.69 11.45 -7.93
C TRP A 179 29.44 11.37 -7.05
N SER A 180 28.93 12.54 -6.64
CA SER A 180 27.70 12.57 -5.85
C SER A 180 26.53 11.91 -6.57
N HIS A 181 25.73 11.18 -5.81
CA HIS A 181 24.48 10.60 -6.26
C HIS A 181 23.26 11.51 -6.02
N TYR A 182 23.49 12.69 -5.43
CA TYR A 182 22.46 13.68 -5.12
C TYR A 182 22.46 14.79 -6.18
N TYR A 183 21.55 14.68 -7.10
CA TYR A 183 21.28 15.64 -8.16
C TYR A 183 19.79 15.73 -8.46
N MET A 184 19.37 16.74 -9.21
CA MET A 184 17.96 17.07 -9.41
C MET A 184 17.14 15.89 -9.94
N ASP A 185 17.63 15.16 -10.94
CA ASP A 185 16.90 14.00 -11.48
C ASP A 185 16.78 12.86 -10.46
N SER A 186 17.79 12.67 -9.58
CA SER A 186 17.70 11.71 -8.47
C SER A 186 16.62 12.11 -7.47
N LEU A 187 16.48 13.39 -7.16
CA LEU A 187 15.41 13.92 -6.31
C LEU A 187 14.04 13.68 -6.95
N VAL A 188 13.86 14.12 -8.19
CA VAL A 188 12.57 13.97 -8.91
C VAL A 188 12.15 12.50 -8.97
N MET A 189 13.09 11.61 -9.33
CA MET A 189 12.79 10.18 -9.46
C MET A 189 12.55 9.49 -8.12
N THR A 190 13.26 9.90 -7.07
CA THR A 190 13.01 9.37 -5.73
C THR A 190 11.65 9.84 -5.21
N THR A 191 11.32 11.10 -5.40
CA THR A 191 9.99 11.66 -5.10
C THR A 191 8.89 10.92 -5.84
N HIS A 192 9.03 10.71 -7.16
CA HIS A 192 8.10 9.90 -7.94
C HIS A 192 7.92 8.49 -7.37
N ASN A 193 9.02 7.82 -6.99
CA ASN A 193 8.97 6.48 -6.41
C ASN A 193 8.25 6.45 -5.04
N LEU A 194 8.41 7.49 -4.21
CA LEU A 194 7.70 7.61 -2.94
C LEU A 194 6.19 7.78 -3.17
N PHE A 195 5.79 8.65 -4.10
CA PHE A 195 4.39 8.85 -4.46
C PHE A 195 3.75 7.58 -5.00
N PHE A 196 4.35 6.98 -6.04
CA PHE A 196 3.83 5.78 -6.67
C PHE A 196 3.73 4.62 -5.67
N GLY A 197 4.79 4.40 -4.87
CA GLY A 197 4.83 3.32 -3.89
C GLY A 197 3.88 3.52 -2.71
N GLY A 198 3.74 4.75 -2.23
CA GLY A 198 2.92 5.05 -1.04
C GLY A 198 1.43 5.15 -1.35
N THR A 199 1.04 5.68 -2.51
CA THR A 199 -0.36 5.89 -2.86
C THR A 199 -1.09 4.60 -3.24
N GLU A 200 -0.63 3.93 -4.31
CA GLU A 200 -1.40 2.85 -4.94
C GLU A 200 -1.44 1.57 -4.09
N THR A 201 -0.37 1.26 -3.38
CA THR A 201 -0.32 0.03 -2.58
C THR A 201 -1.24 0.11 -1.36
N THR A 202 -1.17 1.20 -0.62
CA THR A 202 -1.96 1.40 0.61
C THR A 202 -3.44 1.62 0.28
N SER A 203 -3.76 2.47 -0.71
CA SER A 203 -5.15 2.71 -1.11
C SER A 203 -5.84 1.45 -1.64
N ASN A 204 -5.16 0.63 -2.45
CA ASN A 204 -5.71 -0.65 -2.92
C ASN A 204 -5.89 -1.64 -1.76
N THR A 205 -4.99 -1.66 -0.78
CA THR A 205 -5.15 -2.49 0.44
C THR A 205 -6.40 -2.09 1.22
N LEU A 206 -6.62 -0.78 1.43
CA LEU A 206 -7.81 -0.26 2.10
C LEU A 206 -9.09 -0.55 1.30
N ARG A 207 -9.07 -0.34 -0.02
CA ARG A 207 -10.22 -0.64 -0.90
C ARG A 207 -10.61 -2.10 -0.83
N TYR A 208 -9.65 -3.02 -0.92
CA TYR A 208 -9.91 -4.44 -0.71
C TYR A 208 -10.37 -4.75 0.71
N GLY A 209 -9.78 -4.08 1.70
CA GLY A 209 -10.21 -4.23 3.10
C GLY A 209 -11.69 -3.94 3.26
N LEU A 210 -12.17 -2.81 2.74
CA LEU A 210 -13.60 -2.48 2.77
C LEU A 210 -14.43 -3.50 1.98
N LEU A 211 -13.99 -3.92 0.79
CA LEU A 211 -14.71 -4.90 -0.03
C LEU A 211 -14.82 -6.28 0.66
N ILE A 212 -13.75 -6.74 1.31
CA ILE A 212 -13.74 -7.98 2.10
C ILE A 212 -14.70 -7.86 3.28
N LEU A 213 -14.72 -6.73 3.97
CA LEU A 213 -15.61 -6.52 5.10
C LEU A 213 -17.09 -6.41 4.70
N LEU A 214 -17.38 -5.98 3.46
CA LEU A 214 -18.73 -6.05 2.89
C LEU A 214 -19.15 -7.49 2.57
N LYS A 215 -18.19 -8.32 2.11
CA LYS A 215 -18.42 -9.75 1.81
C LYS A 215 -18.59 -10.60 3.07
N TYR A 216 -17.90 -10.22 4.15
CA TYR A 216 -17.88 -10.94 5.43
C TYR A 216 -18.38 -10.04 6.57
N PRO A 217 -19.69 -9.64 6.55
CA PRO A 217 -20.23 -8.67 7.50
C PRO A 217 -20.21 -9.17 8.96
N GLU A 218 -20.16 -10.47 9.17
CA GLU A 218 -20.01 -11.09 10.49
C GLU A 218 -18.71 -10.72 11.19
N VAL A 219 -17.66 -10.37 10.45
CA VAL A 219 -16.38 -9.92 10.99
C VAL A 219 -16.50 -8.53 11.60
N THR A 220 -17.39 -7.68 11.09
CA THR A 220 -17.52 -6.30 11.52
C THR A 220 -18.59 -6.09 12.59
N SER A 221 -19.78 -6.67 12.42
CA SER A 221 -20.97 -6.24 13.15
C SER A 221 -21.74 -7.34 13.89
N GLY A 222 -21.30 -8.59 13.78
CA GLY A 222 -21.90 -9.65 14.55
C GLY A 222 -23.24 -10.18 14.20
N TYR A 223 -23.82 -9.80 13.15
CA TYR A 223 -25.03 -10.49 12.68
C TYR A 223 -24.64 -11.85 12.08
N PRO A 224 -25.26 -12.96 12.50
CA PRO A 224 -25.06 -14.23 11.82
C PRO A 224 -25.50 -14.05 10.37
N SER A 225 -24.66 -14.50 9.43
CA SER A 225 -25.06 -14.71 8.06
C SER A 225 -26.33 -15.58 8.06
N SER A 226 -27.32 -15.25 7.20
CA SER A 226 -28.57 -15.98 7.09
C SER A 226 -28.31 -17.47 7.01
N PRO A 227 -29.14 -18.33 7.64
CA PRO A 227 -29.00 -19.78 7.53
C PRO A 227 -29.25 -20.19 6.07
N GLY A 228 -28.14 -20.41 5.32
CA GLY A 228 -28.18 -20.73 3.88
C GLY A 228 -26.96 -20.25 3.09
N SER A 229 -26.07 -19.44 3.67
CA SER A 229 -24.80 -19.07 3.00
C SER A 229 -23.94 -20.31 2.76
N PRO A 230 -23.54 -20.62 1.51
CA PRO A 230 -22.72 -21.79 1.24
C PRO A 230 -21.33 -21.54 1.84
N ARG A 231 -21.05 -22.21 2.95
CA ARG A 231 -19.65 -22.49 3.35
C ARG A 231 -19.00 -23.14 2.15
N GLY A 232 -17.91 -22.52 1.65
CA GLY A 232 -17.23 -22.94 0.45
C GLY A 232 -17.03 -24.46 0.37
N ILE A 233 -17.43 -25.00 -0.78
CA ILE A 233 -17.13 -26.33 -1.35
C ILE A 233 -17.27 -27.53 -0.40
N ARG A 234 -18.29 -28.34 -0.71
CA ARG A 234 -18.59 -29.66 -0.12
C ARG A 234 -17.34 -30.56 -0.02
N GLY A 235 -17.10 -31.02 1.18
CA GLY A 235 -16.23 -32.17 1.42
C GLY A 235 -15.91 -32.37 2.89
N LEU A 236 -16.57 -33.31 3.53
CA LEU A 236 -16.41 -33.87 4.88
C LEU A 236 -16.92 -33.00 6.05
N SER A 237 -18.13 -33.34 6.44
CA SER A 237 -18.70 -33.07 7.76
C SER A 237 -17.87 -33.80 8.84
N LEU A 238 -17.03 -33.10 9.56
CA LEU A 238 -16.57 -33.51 10.88
C LEU A 238 -17.16 -32.50 11.88
N ASN A 239 -18.16 -32.99 12.64
CA ASN A 239 -18.69 -32.35 13.83
C ASN A 239 -17.58 -32.26 14.90
N LEU A 240 -16.77 -31.22 14.85
CA LEU A 240 -15.92 -30.83 15.97
C LEU A 240 -16.62 -29.67 16.68
N PRO A 241 -16.79 -29.73 18.01
CA PRO A 241 -17.31 -28.60 18.76
C PRO A 241 -16.32 -27.47 18.66
N PHE A 242 -16.68 -26.38 17.99
CA PHE A 242 -15.94 -25.12 18.11
C PHE A 242 -15.98 -24.69 19.58
N PRO A 243 -14.85 -24.30 20.21
CA PRO A 243 -14.90 -23.65 21.48
C PRO A 243 -15.80 -22.40 21.34
N SER A 244 -16.69 -22.22 22.28
CA SER A 244 -17.73 -21.17 22.32
C SER A 244 -17.16 -19.77 22.69
N ALA A 245 -15.98 -19.43 22.23
CA ALA A 245 -15.49 -18.06 22.21
C ALA A 245 -15.96 -17.44 20.91
N SER A 246 -17.09 -16.73 20.94
CA SER A 246 -17.51 -15.86 19.84
C SER A 246 -16.36 -14.91 19.54
N PRO A 247 -15.80 -14.89 18.31
CA PRO A 247 -14.75 -13.94 17.98
C PRO A 247 -15.32 -12.54 18.21
N GLU A 248 -14.67 -11.75 19.06
CA GLU A 248 -15.01 -10.35 19.25
C GLU A 248 -14.94 -9.64 17.90
N LYS A 249 -16.03 -9.01 17.53
CA LYS A 249 -16.17 -8.32 16.26
C LYS A 249 -15.38 -7.02 16.30
N VAL A 250 -14.82 -6.62 15.17
CA VAL A 250 -13.97 -5.42 15.07
C VAL A 250 -14.62 -4.20 15.71
N GLN A 251 -15.91 -3.98 15.47
CA GLN A 251 -16.60 -2.82 16.01
C GLN A 251 -16.82 -2.89 17.53
N GLU A 252 -17.11 -4.08 18.07
CA GLU A 252 -17.23 -4.32 19.52
C GLU A 252 -15.87 -4.13 20.21
N GLU A 253 -14.79 -4.61 19.58
CA GLU A 253 -13.44 -4.44 20.12
C GLU A 253 -13.03 -2.95 20.13
N ILE A 254 -13.30 -2.21 19.04
CA ILE A 254 -13.04 -0.76 18.94
C ILE A 254 -13.87 -0.01 19.98
N ASP A 255 -15.16 -0.29 20.14
CA ASP A 255 -16.04 0.38 21.11
C ASP A 255 -15.57 0.15 22.55
N ARG A 256 -15.09 -1.05 22.87
CA ARG A 256 -14.58 -1.40 24.20
C ARG A 256 -13.25 -0.71 24.51
N VAL A 257 -12.32 -0.64 23.56
CA VAL A 257 -10.93 -0.17 23.81
C VAL A 257 -10.79 1.32 23.55
N VAL A 258 -11.36 1.80 22.46
CA VAL A 258 -11.23 3.20 22.01
C VAL A 258 -12.44 4.02 22.43
N GLY A 259 -13.63 3.42 22.39
CA GLY A 259 -14.88 4.14 22.54
C GLY A 259 -15.26 4.92 21.26
N ARG A 260 -16.18 5.88 21.40
CA ARG A 260 -16.66 6.71 20.28
C ARG A 260 -16.24 8.17 20.39
N ASP A 261 -15.71 8.58 21.53
CA ASP A 261 -15.44 9.99 21.87
C ASP A 261 -14.05 10.45 21.45
N ARG A 262 -13.12 9.53 21.23
CA ARG A 262 -11.76 9.82 20.76
C ARG A 262 -11.40 9.07 19.49
N ALA A 263 -10.46 9.62 18.75
CA ALA A 263 -9.89 8.93 17.59
C ALA A 263 -9.01 7.73 18.01
N PRO A 264 -8.97 6.63 17.21
CA PRO A 264 -8.01 5.56 17.40
C PRO A 264 -6.56 6.05 17.32
N ARG A 265 -5.68 5.40 18.09
CA ARG A 265 -4.25 5.66 18.15
C ARG A 265 -3.46 4.37 17.87
N LEU A 266 -2.19 4.50 17.52
CA LEU A 266 -1.34 3.31 17.30
C LEU A 266 -1.15 2.47 18.55
N GLU A 267 -1.11 3.10 19.72
CA GLU A 267 -1.04 2.42 21.02
C GLU A 267 -2.24 1.51 21.28
N ASP A 268 -3.41 1.82 20.71
CA ASP A 268 -4.61 0.98 20.85
C ASP A 268 -4.44 -0.38 20.15
N ARG A 269 -3.56 -0.48 19.13
CA ARG A 269 -3.37 -1.70 18.36
C ARG A 269 -3.01 -2.91 19.21
N ASP A 270 -2.25 -2.72 20.26
CA ASP A 270 -1.84 -3.81 21.16
C ASP A 270 -3.01 -4.32 22.00
N HIS A 271 -4.07 -3.50 22.14
CA HIS A 271 -5.32 -3.81 22.83
C HIS A 271 -6.47 -4.19 21.89
N LEU A 272 -6.20 -4.25 20.58
CA LEU A 272 -7.13 -4.58 19.51
C LEU A 272 -6.64 -5.83 18.72
N PRO A 273 -6.42 -6.99 19.39
CA PRO A 273 -5.82 -8.16 18.76
C PRO A 273 -6.62 -8.71 17.58
N TYR A 274 -7.97 -8.72 17.66
CA TYR A 274 -8.81 -9.19 16.58
C TYR A 274 -8.80 -8.22 15.39
N THR A 275 -8.91 -6.93 15.62
CA THR A 275 -8.78 -5.90 14.59
C THR A 275 -7.42 -5.97 13.90
N ASN A 276 -6.34 -6.16 14.66
CA ASN A 276 -5.00 -6.33 14.12
C ASN A 276 -4.89 -7.60 13.26
N ALA A 277 -5.50 -8.71 13.70
CA ALA A 277 -5.57 -9.95 12.93
C ALA A 277 -6.36 -9.75 11.61
N VAL A 278 -7.47 -9.04 11.63
CA VAL A 278 -8.26 -8.67 10.43
C VAL A 278 -7.41 -7.89 9.44
N VAL A 279 -6.67 -6.88 9.90
CA VAL A 279 -5.76 -6.09 9.03
C VAL A 279 -4.70 -6.98 8.37
N HIS A 280 -4.11 -7.91 9.11
CA HIS A 280 -3.11 -8.84 8.58
C HIS A 280 -3.71 -9.83 7.59
N GLU A 281 -4.90 -10.34 7.87
CA GLU A 281 -5.59 -11.29 6.99
C GLU A 281 -6.07 -10.62 5.69
N ILE A 282 -6.52 -9.36 5.72
CA ILE A 282 -6.78 -8.57 4.52
C ILE A 282 -5.52 -8.54 3.65
N GLN A 283 -4.38 -8.14 4.21
CA GLN A 283 -3.12 -8.05 3.47
C GLN A 283 -2.66 -9.40 2.92
N ARG A 284 -2.86 -10.51 3.67
CA ARG A 284 -2.52 -11.86 3.24
C ARG A 284 -3.37 -12.29 2.04
N LEU A 285 -4.69 -12.18 2.16
CA LEU A 285 -5.63 -12.66 1.16
C LEU A 285 -5.49 -11.90 -0.16
N VAL A 286 -5.37 -10.57 -0.06
CA VAL A 286 -5.27 -9.65 -1.20
C VAL A 286 -3.91 -9.76 -1.89
N SER A 287 -2.82 -9.83 -1.12
CA SER A 287 -1.46 -9.78 -1.65
C SER A 287 -1.30 -8.72 -2.73
N VAL A 288 -1.35 -7.43 -2.36
CA VAL A 288 -1.34 -6.30 -3.32
C VAL A 288 -0.18 -6.37 -4.32
N LEU A 289 0.98 -6.88 -3.90
CA LEU A 289 2.13 -7.17 -4.77
C LEU A 289 2.48 -8.66 -4.70
N PRO A 290 1.74 -9.54 -5.40
CA PRO A 290 1.82 -10.99 -5.22
C PRO A 290 3.18 -11.59 -5.58
N MET A 291 3.89 -10.95 -6.50
CA MET A 291 5.21 -11.37 -6.98
C MET A 291 6.34 -10.45 -6.52
N GLY A 292 6.03 -9.46 -5.65
CA GLY A 292 7.00 -8.44 -5.29
C GLY A 292 7.57 -7.70 -6.51
N LEU A 293 8.69 -7.00 -6.32
CA LEU A 293 9.40 -6.38 -7.43
C LEU A 293 10.46 -7.34 -7.99
N PRO A 294 10.57 -7.50 -9.32
CA PRO A 294 11.64 -8.29 -9.94
C PRO A 294 13.02 -7.86 -9.47
N ARG A 295 13.92 -8.81 -9.31
CA ARG A 295 15.31 -8.62 -8.91
C ARG A 295 16.23 -9.22 -9.98
N ALA A 296 17.52 -8.86 -9.91
CA ALA A 296 18.56 -9.56 -10.68
C ALA A 296 19.74 -9.86 -9.75
N VAL A 297 20.37 -11.00 -9.94
CA VAL A 297 21.62 -11.30 -9.22
C VAL A 297 22.75 -10.41 -9.72
N THR A 298 23.51 -9.82 -8.82
CA THR A 298 24.57 -8.85 -9.15
C THR A 298 25.92 -9.49 -9.44
N GLN A 299 26.06 -10.77 -9.12
CA GLN A 299 27.24 -11.61 -9.35
C GLN A 299 26.80 -13.05 -9.54
N ASP A 300 27.69 -13.88 -10.09
CA ASP A 300 27.47 -15.32 -10.17
C ASP A 300 27.21 -15.89 -8.79
N THR A 301 26.11 -16.63 -8.65
CA THR A 301 25.61 -17.06 -7.35
C THR A 301 25.13 -18.49 -7.42
N HIS A 302 25.42 -19.30 -6.38
CA HIS A 302 24.82 -20.61 -6.18
C HIS A 302 23.69 -20.51 -5.17
N PHE A 303 22.51 -21.01 -5.52
CA PHE A 303 21.34 -21.06 -4.65
C PHE A 303 20.67 -22.43 -4.72
N ARG A 304 20.63 -23.15 -3.60
CA ARG A 304 20.03 -24.49 -3.47
C ARG A 304 20.48 -25.47 -4.56
N GLY A 305 21.77 -25.47 -4.88
CA GLY A 305 22.35 -26.36 -5.89
C GLY A 305 22.25 -25.87 -7.33
N CYS A 306 21.52 -24.79 -7.58
CA CYS A 306 21.41 -24.17 -8.91
C CYS A 306 22.45 -23.05 -9.07
N PHE A 307 23.15 -23.03 -10.20
CA PHE A 307 24.01 -21.93 -10.60
C PHE A 307 23.18 -20.84 -11.26
N LEU A 308 23.29 -19.61 -10.77
CA LEU A 308 22.62 -18.41 -11.28
C LEU A 308 23.67 -17.43 -11.79
N PRO A 309 23.84 -17.28 -13.12
CA PRO A 309 24.72 -16.29 -13.70
C PRO A 309 24.33 -14.86 -13.29
N LYS A 310 25.33 -13.96 -13.20
CA LYS A 310 25.11 -12.53 -13.04
C LYS A 310 24.08 -12.01 -14.03
N GLY A 311 23.11 -11.23 -13.58
CA GLY A 311 22.02 -10.69 -14.39
C GLY A 311 20.80 -11.58 -14.48
N THR A 312 20.84 -12.82 -13.94
CA THR A 312 19.65 -13.69 -13.89
C THR A 312 18.53 -13.00 -13.11
N HIS A 313 17.35 -12.95 -13.70
CA HIS A 313 16.17 -12.35 -13.09
C HIS A 313 15.55 -13.28 -12.05
N ILE A 314 15.22 -12.73 -10.89
CA ILE A 314 14.58 -13.42 -9.78
C ILE A 314 13.24 -12.73 -9.49
N ILE A 315 12.19 -13.50 -9.52
CA ILE A 315 10.83 -13.05 -9.16
C ILE A 315 10.42 -13.78 -7.87
N PRO A 316 10.31 -13.07 -6.72
CA PRO A 316 9.87 -13.68 -5.46
C PRO A 316 8.36 -13.86 -5.49
N LEU A 317 7.89 -15.11 -5.38
CA LEU A 317 6.46 -15.44 -5.37
C LEU A 317 5.90 -15.41 -3.94
N PHE A 318 5.70 -14.23 -3.35
CA PHE A 318 5.17 -14.11 -1.99
C PHE A 318 3.78 -14.75 -1.84
N VAL A 319 2.94 -14.65 -2.87
CA VAL A 319 1.61 -15.25 -2.87
C VAL A 319 1.65 -16.76 -2.64
N SER A 320 2.70 -17.46 -3.05
CA SER A 320 2.81 -18.91 -2.83
C SER A 320 2.94 -19.24 -1.34
N ALA A 321 3.70 -18.43 -0.59
CA ALA A 321 3.79 -18.58 0.86
C ALA A 321 2.46 -18.25 1.58
N TYR A 322 1.70 -17.27 1.06
CA TYR A 322 0.41 -16.87 1.66
C TYR A 322 -0.71 -17.87 1.39
N ARG A 323 -0.56 -18.72 0.36
CA ARG A 323 -1.51 -19.77 -0.02
C ARG A 323 -1.07 -21.17 0.42
N ASP A 324 0.01 -21.28 1.18
CA ASP A 324 0.49 -22.53 1.72
C ASP A 324 -0.37 -22.98 2.89
N SER A 325 -1.02 -24.16 2.75
CA SER A 325 -1.88 -24.74 3.77
C SER A 325 -1.12 -25.24 5.01
N ILE A 326 0.23 -25.36 4.94
CA ILE A 326 1.06 -25.63 6.09
C ILE A 326 1.20 -24.39 6.97
N GLN A 327 1.18 -23.21 6.37
CA GLN A 327 1.40 -21.94 7.06
C GLN A 327 0.08 -21.26 7.48
N PHE A 328 -0.98 -21.43 6.70
CA PHE A 328 -2.27 -20.78 6.90
C PHE A 328 -3.41 -21.79 6.75
N LYS A 329 -4.32 -21.77 7.71
CA LYS A 329 -5.53 -22.59 7.64
C LYS A 329 -6.44 -22.05 6.54
N ASP A 330 -6.96 -22.95 5.70
CA ASP A 330 -7.87 -22.60 4.59
C ASP A 330 -7.41 -21.36 3.80
N PRO A 331 -6.21 -21.37 3.20
CA PRO A 331 -5.53 -20.18 2.73
C PRO A 331 -6.27 -19.41 1.61
N GLN A 332 -7.32 -20.01 1.03
CA GLN A 332 -8.19 -19.38 0.05
C GLN A 332 -9.36 -18.60 0.69
N CYS A 333 -9.59 -18.82 1.98
CA CYS A 333 -10.66 -18.17 2.73
C CYS A 333 -10.13 -16.99 3.56
N PHE A 334 -11.02 -16.04 3.85
CA PHE A 334 -10.74 -14.97 4.78
C PHE A 334 -10.98 -15.47 6.21
N ASP A 335 -9.92 -15.70 6.95
CA ASP A 335 -9.97 -16.20 8.33
C ASP A 335 -8.96 -15.47 9.22
N PRO A 336 -9.38 -14.42 9.96
CA PRO A 336 -8.50 -13.70 10.88
C PRO A 336 -7.84 -14.56 11.95
N THR A 337 -8.38 -15.76 12.24
CA THR A 337 -7.79 -16.67 13.23
C THR A 337 -6.40 -17.19 12.83
N ASN A 338 -6.02 -17.05 11.54
CA ASN A 338 -4.65 -17.30 11.07
C ASN A 338 -3.60 -16.42 11.80
N PHE A 339 -4.04 -15.29 12.37
CA PHE A 339 -3.20 -14.35 13.10
C PHE A 339 -3.59 -14.20 14.58
N LEU A 340 -4.30 -15.19 15.13
CA LEU A 340 -4.60 -15.28 16.55
C LEU A 340 -4.01 -16.56 17.16
N ASP A 341 -3.67 -16.51 18.43
CA ASP A 341 -3.35 -17.69 19.21
C ASP A 341 -4.62 -18.31 19.84
N GLU A 342 -4.45 -19.41 20.58
CA GLU A 342 -5.54 -20.12 21.25
C GLU A 342 -6.26 -19.28 22.33
N LYS A 343 -5.61 -18.21 22.80
CA LYS A 343 -6.16 -17.27 23.80
C LYS A 343 -6.81 -16.04 23.17
N GLY A 344 -6.80 -15.95 21.81
CA GLY A 344 -7.31 -14.81 21.09
C GLY A 344 -6.34 -13.61 21.03
N ALA A 345 -5.10 -13.76 21.48
CA ALA A 345 -4.08 -12.73 21.33
C ALA A 345 -3.49 -12.73 19.91
N PHE A 346 -3.06 -11.56 19.44
CA PHE A 346 -2.45 -11.45 18.13
C PHE A 346 -1.13 -12.24 18.06
N ARG A 347 -1.00 -13.07 17.01
CA ARG A 347 0.18 -13.87 16.71
C ARG A 347 0.68 -13.63 15.30
N ALA A 348 1.86 -13.01 15.18
CA ALA A 348 2.51 -12.84 13.89
C ALA A 348 2.91 -14.19 13.26
N ASN A 349 2.72 -14.33 11.95
CA ASN A 349 3.17 -15.49 11.18
C ASN A 349 4.42 -15.14 10.37
N LYS A 350 5.50 -15.91 10.52
CA LYS A 350 6.79 -15.66 9.85
C LYS A 350 6.72 -15.85 8.32
N ALA A 351 5.77 -16.63 7.81
CA ALA A 351 5.54 -16.78 6.38
C ALA A 351 4.86 -15.56 5.75
N PHE A 352 4.33 -14.66 6.57
CA PHE A 352 3.67 -13.45 6.11
C PHE A 352 4.66 -12.28 5.99
N MET A 353 4.99 -11.90 4.76
CA MET A 353 6.01 -10.89 4.42
C MET A 353 5.46 -9.83 3.46
N PRO A 354 4.40 -9.08 3.80
CA PRO A 354 3.73 -8.18 2.87
C PRO A 354 4.61 -7.01 2.38
N PHE A 355 5.69 -6.73 3.11
CA PHE A 355 6.66 -5.68 2.81
C PHE A 355 8.00 -6.24 2.33
N ALA A 356 8.05 -7.50 1.93
CA ALA A 356 9.27 -8.24 1.61
C ALA A 356 10.26 -8.31 2.79
N THR A 357 11.49 -8.74 2.53
CA THR A 357 12.52 -8.95 3.56
C THR A 357 13.90 -8.59 3.04
N GLY A 358 14.90 -8.53 3.93
CA GLY A 358 16.29 -8.25 3.60
C GLY A 358 16.57 -6.78 3.28
N LYS A 359 17.71 -6.52 2.63
CA LYS A 359 18.20 -5.16 2.37
C LYS A 359 17.23 -4.31 1.53
N ARG A 360 16.43 -4.94 0.69
CA ARG A 360 15.43 -4.32 -0.19
C ARG A 360 14.00 -4.35 0.38
N MET A 361 13.83 -4.63 1.65
CA MET A 361 12.53 -4.52 2.34
C MET A 361 11.90 -3.14 2.08
N CYS A 362 10.57 -3.09 1.99
CA CYS A 362 9.82 -1.86 1.75
C CYS A 362 10.25 -0.74 2.71
N LEU A 363 10.57 0.40 2.14
CA LEU A 363 10.98 1.59 2.88
C LEU A 363 9.80 2.20 3.65
N GLY A 364 8.60 2.16 3.05
CA GLY A 364 7.36 2.69 3.62
C GLY A 364 6.60 1.71 4.54
N ALA A 365 7.21 0.55 4.93
CA ALA A 365 6.50 -0.47 5.71
C ALA A 365 5.93 0.06 7.04
N GLY A 366 6.66 0.94 7.71
CA GLY A 366 6.19 1.59 8.95
C GLY A 366 4.97 2.47 8.70
N LEU A 367 5.07 3.36 7.70
CA LEU A 367 3.99 4.28 7.33
C LEU A 367 2.73 3.53 6.89
N ALA A 368 2.86 2.58 5.96
CA ALA A 368 1.73 1.81 5.46
C ALA A 368 0.99 1.01 6.56
N ARG A 369 1.73 0.45 7.54
CA ARG A 369 1.10 -0.23 8.68
C ARG A 369 0.29 0.73 9.55
N MET A 370 0.79 1.94 9.77
CA MET A 370 0.07 2.98 10.52
C MET A 370 -1.18 3.41 9.75
N GLU A 371 -1.04 3.72 8.46
CA GLU A 371 -2.14 4.15 7.60
C GLU A 371 -3.25 3.11 7.53
N ILE A 372 -2.92 1.87 7.19
CA ILE A 372 -3.93 0.81 7.05
C ILE A 372 -4.69 0.61 8.37
N PHE A 373 -3.97 0.56 9.49
CA PHE A 373 -4.59 0.39 10.81
C PHE A 373 -5.48 1.58 11.16
N LEU A 374 -4.95 2.80 11.13
CA LEU A 374 -5.67 4.01 11.57
C LEU A 374 -6.85 4.36 10.67
N PHE A 375 -6.69 4.28 9.34
CA PHE A 375 -7.81 4.53 8.42
C PHE A 375 -8.92 3.51 8.61
N LEU A 376 -8.59 2.21 8.63
CA LEU A 376 -9.59 1.16 8.75
C LEU A 376 -10.32 1.24 10.09
N THR A 377 -9.61 1.41 11.20
CA THR A 377 -10.21 1.51 12.54
C THR A 377 -11.07 2.76 12.68
N THR A 378 -10.65 3.91 12.14
CA THR A 378 -11.44 5.15 12.18
C THR A 378 -12.72 5.04 11.35
N ILE A 379 -12.64 4.44 10.15
CA ILE A 379 -13.83 4.19 9.32
C ILE A 379 -14.81 3.28 10.07
N LEU A 380 -14.33 2.16 10.62
CA LEU A 380 -15.18 1.18 11.32
C LEU A 380 -15.69 1.68 12.67
N GLN A 381 -14.98 2.61 13.33
CA GLN A 381 -15.47 3.30 14.52
C GLN A 381 -16.69 4.16 14.22
N ARG A 382 -16.65 4.91 13.10
CA ARG A 382 -17.66 5.92 12.77
C ARG A 382 -18.83 5.39 11.94
N PHE A 383 -18.61 4.33 11.15
CA PHE A 383 -19.58 3.86 10.17
C PHE A 383 -19.82 2.37 10.23
N LYS A 384 -21.09 2.00 9.98
CA LYS A 384 -21.47 0.67 9.52
C LYS A 384 -21.41 0.65 7.99
N LEU A 385 -20.67 -0.29 7.44
CA LEU A 385 -20.56 -0.51 6.00
C LEU A 385 -21.73 -1.38 5.53
N THR A 386 -22.34 -1.01 4.41
CA THR A 386 -23.45 -1.78 3.82
C THR A 386 -23.18 -1.99 2.34
N PRO A 387 -23.21 -3.23 1.85
CA PRO A 387 -23.03 -3.53 0.44
C PRO A 387 -24.27 -3.10 -0.38
N THR A 388 -24.10 -2.91 -1.68
CA THR A 388 -25.18 -2.64 -2.64
C THR A 388 -25.73 -3.91 -3.27
N GLU A 389 -25.04 -5.01 -3.12
CA GLU A 389 -25.39 -6.34 -3.57
C GLU A 389 -25.34 -7.33 -2.39
N LYS A 390 -25.76 -8.58 -2.60
CA LYS A 390 -25.70 -9.57 -1.54
C LYS A 390 -24.24 -9.93 -1.23
N PRO A 391 -23.86 -10.11 0.04
CA PRO A 391 -22.50 -10.44 0.41
C PRO A 391 -21.91 -11.66 -0.32
N GLU A 392 -22.72 -12.69 -0.57
CA GLU A 392 -22.31 -13.89 -1.32
C GLU A 392 -21.95 -13.61 -2.77
N ASP A 393 -22.56 -12.60 -3.40
CA ASP A 393 -22.37 -12.23 -4.81
C ASP A 393 -21.15 -11.32 -5.01
N ILE A 394 -20.60 -10.73 -3.94
CA ILE A 394 -19.40 -9.86 -4.01
C ILE A 394 -18.22 -10.63 -4.58
N ASP A 395 -17.70 -10.18 -5.72
CA ASP A 395 -16.50 -10.72 -6.35
C ASP A 395 -15.23 -10.03 -5.80
N LEU A 396 -14.26 -10.84 -5.35
CA LEU A 396 -12.94 -10.36 -4.91
C LEU A 396 -11.86 -10.51 -5.99
N THR A 397 -12.23 -10.98 -7.18
CA THR A 397 -11.27 -11.20 -8.26
C THR A 397 -10.60 -9.88 -8.66
N PRO A 398 -9.27 -9.83 -8.71
CA PRO A 398 -8.57 -8.62 -9.12
C PRO A 398 -8.96 -8.16 -10.53
N GLN A 399 -9.23 -6.87 -10.70
CA GLN A 399 -9.48 -6.26 -12.02
C GLN A 399 -8.21 -6.33 -12.91
N TYR A 400 -7.06 -6.25 -12.29
CA TYR A 400 -5.75 -6.42 -12.93
C TYR A 400 -4.81 -7.07 -11.91
N THR A 401 -3.88 -7.89 -12.47
CA THR A 401 -2.97 -8.68 -11.63
C THR A 401 -1.63 -8.83 -12.30
N ALA A 402 -0.59 -8.56 -12.11
CA ALA A 402 0.75 -8.83 -12.64
C ALA A 402 1.77 -8.18 -11.71
N LEU A 403 2.03 -6.88 -11.85
CA LEU A 403 2.82 -6.17 -10.85
C LEU A 403 2.06 -6.08 -9.53
N GLY A 404 0.81 -5.67 -9.60
CA GLY A 404 -0.05 -5.51 -8.43
C GLY A 404 -1.50 -5.94 -8.68
N ASN A 405 -2.18 -6.27 -7.60
CA ASN A 405 -3.61 -6.59 -7.59
C ASN A 405 -4.42 -5.33 -7.30
N GLY A 406 -5.34 -4.98 -8.19
CA GLY A 406 -6.31 -3.93 -7.96
C GLY A 406 -7.71 -4.49 -7.76
N PRO A 407 -8.48 -4.00 -6.77
CA PRO A 407 -9.84 -4.48 -6.55
C PRO A 407 -10.74 -4.14 -7.74
N PRO A 408 -11.77 -4.96 -8.01
CA PRO A 408 -12.83 -4.61 -8.94
C PRO A 408 -13.49 -3.30 -8.51
N PRO A 409 -14.16 -2.57 -9.42
CA PRO A 409 -15.01 -1.45 -9.05
C PRO A 409 -16.20 -1.96 -8.23
N TYR A 410 -16.53 -1.28 -7.15
CA TYR A 410 -17.68 -1.59 -6.31
C TYR A 410 -18.23 -0.30 -5.69
N GLU A 411 -19.48 -0.38 -5.22
CA GLU A 411 -20.11 0.68 -4.46
C GLU A 411 -20.49 0.18 -3.06
N LEU A 412 -20.50 1.11 -2.13
CA LEU A 412 -20.94 0.85 -0.76
C LEU A 412 -21.77 2.01 -0.24
N ARG A 413 -22.51 1.76 0.84
CA ARG A 413 -23.12 2.79 1.68
C ARG A 413 -22.45 2.80 3.04
N VAL A 414 -22.35 3.98 3.62
CA VAL A 414 -21.91 4.17 5.00
C VAL A 414 -23.08 4.68 5.83
N LEU A 415 -23.30 4.09 6.99
CA LEU A 415 -24.31 4.53 7.96
C LEU A 415 -23.57 4.94 9.22
N ALA A 416 -23.83 6.15 9.71
CA ALA A 416 -23.23 6.63 10.97
C ALA A 416 -23.62 5.69 12.14
N ARG A 417 -22.70 5.49 13.06
CA ARG A 417 -22.86 4.64 14.25
C ARG A 417 -23.13 5.47 15.49
#